data_4f58870e0ee39bd45757b1be2e0b4ec1
#
_entry.id   4f58870e0ee39bd45757b1be2e0b4ec1
#
_cell.length_a   1.000
_cell.length_b   1.000
_cell.length_c   1.000
_cell.angle_alpha   90.00
_cell.angle_beta   90.00
_cell.angle_gamma   90.00
#
_symmetry.space_group_name_H-M   'P 1'
#
loop_
_entity.id
_entity.type
_entity.pdbx_description
1 polymer ?
#
loop_
_entity_poly.entity_id
_entity_poly.type
_entity_poly.pdbx_seq_one_letter_code
_entity_poly.pdbx_strand_id
1 'polypeptide(L)'
;MREPVSSPFTSFLAQHFDQINDYLATFFDGQATSADIERYLYTPLSAFTANAGKRHRPLICMLAATAVGGSFESARSAAAAIEHFQSGALIHDDIADNGQIRRGKPCMHLTEGTGLAINCGDLALTMVTKTVLDDPTLESDVKLRVLHELTEMIVRTIEGQALDLGWVRDGRFDISVDDYLDMATHKTAYYSGATPLAAGAIIGGGSDEQIEALRAFGLHTGLAFQIQDDLLNLIGTKEAANKDFRTDITEGKRTLVAVHALSDERYHDEIEAILSSGTEDPAQLARAVEIFQETGSIDYAHTYALDLTAKAKAAIEDVSLDPHARELFLSMADFFVERLN
;
A
#
# COMPACT_ATOMS: atom_id res chain seq x y z
N MET A 1 9.13 23.84 11.18
CA MET A 1 8.20 22.74 10.89
C MET A 1 6.80 23.34 10.92
N ARG A 2 6.11 23.35 9.77
CA ARG A 2 4.66 23.63 9.80
C ARG A 2 4.00 22.41 10.42
N GLU A 3 3.10 22.61 11.40
CA GLU A 3 2.23 21.53 11.89
C GLU A 3 1.50 20.93 10.67
N PRO A 4 1.39 19.60 10.58
CA PRO A 4 0.63 18.99 9.49
C PRO A 4 -0.79 19.54 9.56
N VAL A 5 -1.26 20.13 8.45
CA VAL A 5 -2.63 20.66 8.35
C VAL A 5 -3.56 19.50 8.65
N SER A 6 -4.29 19.60 9.75
CA SER A 6 -5.29 18.61 10.13
C SER A 6 -6.40 18.60 9.07
N SER A 7 -6.41 17.59 8.22
CA SER A 7 -7.50 17.36 7.27
C SER A 7 -8.65 16.57 7.91
N PRO A 8 -9.89 16.63 7.38
CA PRO A 8 -10.99 15.78 7.86
C PRO A 8 -10.59 14.30 7.93
N PHE A 9 -9.90 13.77 6.90
CA PHE A 9 -9.45 12.39 6.87
C PHE A 9 -8.41 12.07 7.94
N THR A 10 -7.40 12.93 8.16
CA THR A 10 -6.38 12.68 9.20
C THR A 10 -6.95 12.75 10.60
N SER A 11 -7.94 13.63 10.83
CA SER A 11 -8.65 13.71 12.10
C SER A 11 -9.48 12.46 12.36
N PHE A 12 -10.18 11.96 11.35
CA PHE A 12 -10.95 10.72 11.42
C PHE A 12 -10.03 9.51 11.65
N LEU A 13 -8.88 9.46 10.98
CA LEU A 13 -7.88 8.42 11.18
C LEU A 13 -7.37 8.41 12.63
N ALA A 14 -7.03 9.57 13.18
CA ALA A 14 -6.57 9.70 14.56
C ALA A 14 -7.63 9.25 15.58
N GLN A 15 -8.91 9.57 15.31
CA GLN A 15 -10.01 9.17 16.18
C GLN A 15 -10.21 7.66 16.28
N HIS A 16 -9.99 6.90 15.19
CA HIS A 16 -10.22 5.45 15.13
C HIS A 16 -8.95 4.62 15.25
N PHE A 17 -7.78 5.27 15.35
CA PHE A 17 -6.48 4.62 15.31
C PHE A 17 -6.30 3.58 16.42
N ASP A 18 -6.57 3.97 17.68
CA ASP A 18 -6.40 3.08 18.82
C ASP A 18 -7.35 1.89 18.76
N GLN A 19 -8.61 2.11 18.39
CA GLN A 19 -9.61 1.05 18.23
C GLN A 19 -9.17 -0.02 17.21
N ILE A 20 -8.65 0.42 16.07
CA ILE A 20 -8.14 -0.49 15.01
C ILE A 20 -6.89 -1.22 15.51
N ASN A 21 -5.96 -0.50 16.15
CA ASN A 21 -4.75 -1.11 16.67
C ASN A 21 -5.02 -2.14 17.76
N ASP A 22 -5.89 -1.85 18.71
CA ASP A 22 -6.24 -2.76 19.80
C ASP A 22 -6.84 -4.06 19.24
N TYR A 23 -7.72 -3.95 18.24
CA TYR A 23 -8.29 -5.12 17.58
C TYR A 23 -7.22 -5.96 16.87
N LEU A 24 -6.29 -5.34 16.16
CA LEU A 24 -5.23 -6.04 15.46
C LEU A 24 -4.18 -6.61 16.41
N ALA A 25 -3.86 -5.91 17.48
CA ALA A 25 -2.86 -6.35 18.47
C ALA A 25 -3.30 -7.60 19.24
N THR A 26 -4.60 -7.73 19.51
CA THR A 26 -5.16 -8.88 20.23
C THR A 26 -5.69 -9.97 19.30
N PHE A 27 -5.59 -9.79 17.99
CA PHE A 27 -6.18 -10.70 17.01
C PHE A 27 -5.67 -12.14 17.13
N PHE A 28 -4.40 -12.31 17.46
CA PHE A 28 -3.76 -13.63 17.57
C PHE A 28 -3.80 -14.23 18.98
N ASP A 29 -4.35 -13.53 19.96
CA ASP A 29 -4.36 -13.98 21.35
C ASP A 29 -5.09 -15.32 21.50
N GLY A 30 -4.42 -16.28 22.15
CA GLY A 30 -5.00 -17.60 22.43
C GLY A 30 -5.15 -18.53 21.22
N GLN A 31 -4.59 -18.20 20.06
CA GLN A 31 -4.69 -19.05 18.86
C GLN A 31 -3.63 -20.16 18.83
N ALA A 32 -2.53 -20.01 19.54
CA ALA A 32 -1.47 -21.02 19.57
C ALA A 32 -1.91 -22.26 20.38
N THR A 33 -1.60 -23.44 19.84
CA THR A 33 -1.91 -24.74 20.49
C THR A 33 -0.80 -25.24 21.39
N SER A 34 0.37 -24.57 21.40
CA SER A 34 1.51 -24.86 22.28
C SER A 34 2.37 -23.64 22.49
N ALA A 35 3.20 -23.65 23.56
CA ALA A 35 4.14 -22.58 23.86
C ALA A 35 5.19 -22.37 22.76
N ASP A 36 5.62 -23.41 22.06
CA ASP A 36 6.58 -23.31 20.96
C ASP A 36 5.95 -22.65 19.73
N ILE A 37 4.70 -23.00 19.40
CA ILE A 37 3.95 -22.34 18.31
C ILE A 37 3.74 -20.86 18.63
N GLU A 38 3.37 -20.53 19.88
CA GLU A 38 3.26 -19.15 20.32
C GLU A 38 4.57 -18.39 20.12
N ARG A 39 5.67 -18.94 20.62
CA ARG A 39 6.99 -18.32 20.58
C ARG A 39 7.52 -18.12 19.18
N TYR A 40 7.41 -19.14 18.31
CA TYR A 40 8.07 -19.13 17.00
C TYR A 40 7.21 -18.55 15.89
N LEU A 41 5.91 -18.42 16.08
CA LEU A 41 4.99 -18.04 15.00
C LEU A 41 4.10 -16.84 15.39
N TYR A 42 3.25 -16.99 16.43
CA TYR A 42 2.27 -15.95 16.75
C TYR A 42 2.89 -14.71 17.41
N THR A 43 3.81 -14.89 18.34
CA THR A 43 4.51 -13.74 18.99
C THR A 43 5.25 -12.84 17.99
N PRO A 44 6.10 -13.35 17.05
CA PRO A 44 6.74 -12.51 16.05
C PRO A 44 5.75 -11.83 15.12
N LEU A 45 4.71 -12.54 14.64
CA LEU A 45 3.71 -11.98 13.75
C LEU A 45 2.85 -10.92 14.45
N SER A 46 2.43 -11.17 15.69
CA SER A 46 1.70 -10.19 16.51
C SER A 46 2.52 -8.93 16.73
N ALA A 47 3.81 -9.07 17.10
CA ALA A 47 4.73 -7.96 17.28
C ALA A 47 4.95 -7.15 15.98
N PHE A 48 4.99 -7.82 14.82
CA PHE A 48 5.08 -7.16 13.51
C PHE A 48 3.81 -6.38 13.19
N THR A 49 2.65 -7.00 13.38
CA THR A 49 1.34 -6.39 13.13
C THR A 49 1.09 -5.20 14.07
N ALA A 50 1.45 -5.31 15.35
CA ALA A 50 1.35 -4.22 16.33
C ALA A 50 2.33 -3.07 16.07
N ASN A 51 3.42 -3.30 15.30
CA ASN A 51 4.41 -2.27 15.02
C ASN A 51 3.87 -1.24 14.03
N ALA A 52 3.46 -0.13 14.56
CA ALA A 52 2.87 1.09 14.03
C ALA A 52 2.83 1.24 12.49
N GLY A 53 1.74 0.81 11.85
CA GLY A 53 1.34 1.27 10.52
C GLY A 53 0.39 2.48 10.64
N LYS A 54 0.20 3.22 9.55
CA LYS A 54 -0.73 4.37 9.51
C LYS A 54 -2.21 3.95 9.56
N ARG A 55 -2.52 2.67 9.45
CA ARG A 55 -3.87 2.06 9.52
C ARG A 55 -4.91 2.65 8.56
N HIS A 56 -4.49 3.30 7.49
CA HIS A 56 -5.43 3.86 6.53
C HIS A 56 -6.24 2.79 5.78
N ARG A 57 -5.63 1.62 5.43
CA ARG A 57 -6.32 0.54 4.71
C ARG A 57 -7.50 -0.05 5.48
N PRO A 58 -7.34 -0.49 6.75
CA PRO A 58 -8.47 -0.95 7.54
C PRO A 58 -9.51 0.15 7.77
N LEU A 59 -9.07 1.40 7.99
CA LEU A 59 -9.96 2.53 8.18
C LEU A 59 -10.88 2.76 6.98
N ILE A 60 -10.31 2.80 5.75
CA ILE A 60 -11.11 3.05 4.54
C ILE A 60 -12.04 1.88 4.20
N CYS A 61 -11.68 0.64 4.56
CA CYS A 61 -12.57 -0.50 4.44
C CYS A 61 -13.81 -0.32 5.35
N MET A 62 -13.59 0.02 6.62
CA MET A 62 -14.68 0.24 7.57
C MET A 62 -15.52 1.49 7.19
N LEU A 63 -14.87 2.57 6.72
CA LEU A 63 -15.55 3.77 6.23
C LEU A 63 -16.42 3.48 4.99
N ALA A 64 -15.97 2.61 4.09
CA ALA A 64 -16.72 2.25 2.89
C ALA A 64 -18.04 1.52 3.22
N ALA A 65 -18.06 0.70 4.28
CA ALA A 65 -19.31 0.11 4.76
C ALA A 65 -20.30 1.19 5.22
N THR A 66 -19.83 2.19 5.95
CA THR A 66 -20.66 3.33 6.38
C THR A 66 -21.14 4.16 5.19
N ALA A 67 -20.29 4.36 4.19
CA ALA A 67 -20.60 5.17 3.02
C ALA A 67 -21.81 4.68 2.23
N VAL A 68 -22.11 3.40 2.28
CA VAL A 68 -23.23 2.76 1.57
C VAL A 68 -24.41 2.41 2.48
N GLY A 69 -24.39 2.83 3.76
CA GLY A 69 -25.49 2.67 4.71
C GLY A 69 -25.33 1.52 5.71
N GLY A 70 -24.22 0.80 5.69
CA GLY A 70 -23.85 -0.19 6.71
C GLY A 70 -23.27 0.45 7.97
N SER A 71 -22.83 -0.39 8.91
CA SER A 71 -22.12 0.12 10.10
C SER A 71 -20.61 0.04 9.92
N PHE A 72 -19.88 0.97 10.55
CA PHE A 72 -18.42 0.99 10.56
C PHE A 72 -17.83 -0.33 11.03
N GLU A 73 -18.37 -0.87 12.13
CA GLU A 73 -17.89 -2.11 12.75
C GLU A 73 -18.18 -3.36 11.91
N SER A 74 -19.17 -3.35 11.03
CA SER A 74 -19.52 -4.53 10.23
C SER A 74 -18.40 -5.03 9.34
N ALA A 75 -17.51 -4.14 8.87
CA ALA A 75 -16.38 -4.47 7.99
C ALA A 75 -15.08 -4.78 8.74
N ARG A 76 -15.11 -4.93 10.07
CA ARG A 76 -13.90 -5.11 10.88
C ARG A 76 -13.09 -6.35 10.51
N SER A 77 -13.74 -7.47 10.20
CA SER A 77 -13.03 -8.69 9.78
C SER A 77 -12.32 -8.53 8.43
N ALA A 78 -12.96 -7.90 7.45
CA ALA A 78 -12.33 -7.60 6.17
C ALA A 78 -11.17 -6.58 6.32
N ALA A 79 -11.35 -5.58 7.18
CA ALA A 79 -10.30 -4.61 7.52
C ALA A 79 -9.06 -5.31 8.13
N ALA A 80 -9.27 -6.27 9.05
CA ALA A 80 -8.19 -7.09 9.61
C ALA A 80 -7.55 -7.99 8.55
N ALA A 81 -8.34 -8.63 7.69
CA ALA A 81 -7.83 -9.46 6.59
C ALA A 81 -6.87 -8.67 5.68
N ILE A 82 -7.19 -7.42 5.35
CA ILE A 82 -6.34 -6.53 4.55
C ILE A 82 -5.03 -6.20 5.29
N GLU A 83 -5.05 -5.96 6.59
CA GLU A 83 -3.83 -5.73 7.38
C GLU A 83 -2.99 -7.01 7.52
N HIS A 84 -3.61 -8.20 7.58
CA HIS A 84 -2.87 -9.47 7.54
C HIS A 84 -2.17 -9.65 6.21
N PHE A 85 -2.88 -9.38 5.09
CA PHE A 85 -2.27 -9.37 3.77
C PHE A 85 -1.06 -8.44 3.72
N GLN A 86 -1.21 -7.18 4.15
CA GLN A 86 -0.12 -6.21 4.19
C GLN A 86 1.05 -6.70 5.05
N SER A 87 0.77 -7.32 6.19
CA SER A 87 1.83 -7.84 7.06
C SER A 87 2.61 -8.96 6.37
N GLY A 88 1.93 -9.93 5.74
CA GLY A 88 2.56 -11.01 4.98
C GLY A 88 3.37 -10.48 3.79
N ALA A 89 2.79 -9.57 3.01
CA ALA A 89 3.45 -8.96 1.87
C ALA A 89 4.73 -8.20 2.27
N LEU A 90 4.68 -7.40 3.34
CA LEU A 90 5.86 -6.66 3.82
C LEU A 90 6.94 -7.55 4.41
N ILE A 91 6.58 -8.66 5.08
CA ILE A 91 7.57 -9.63 5.60
C ILE A 91 8.31 -10.29 4.43
N HIS A 92 7.58 -10.69 3.37
CA HIS A 92 8.19 -11.30 2.19
C HIS A 92 8.99 -10.29 1.35
N ASP A 93 8.51 -9.05 1.23
CA ASP A 93 9.20 -7.95 0.57
C ASP A 93 10.54 -7.63 1.25
N ASP A 94 10.56 -7.53 2.59
CA ASP A 94 11.79 -7.34 3.37
C ASP A 94 12.83 -8.44 3.13
N ILE A 95 12.39 -9.68 2.85
CA ILE A 95 13.30 -10.79 2.51
C ILE A 95 13.80 -10.64 1.07
N ALA A 96 12.92 -10.32 0.13
CA ALA A 96 13.24 -10.18 -1.29
C ALA A 96 14.24 -9.04 -1.55
N ASP A 97 14.05 -7.92 -0.85
CA ASP A 97 14.86 -6.70 -0.99
C ASP A 97 16.09 -6.69 -0.04
N ASN A 98 16.30 -7.74 0.77
CA ASN A 98 17.32 -7.78 1.83
C ASN A 98 17.23 -6.59 2.79
N GLY A 99 16.00 -6.14 3.08
CA GLY A 99 15.71 -4.99 3.91
C GLY A 99 16.34 -5.08 5.30
N GLN A 100 16.83 -3.96 5.82
CA GLN A 100 17.49 -3.94 7.14
C GLN A 100 16.54 -3.48 8.23
N ILE A 101 15.66 -2.54 7.91
CA ILE A 101 14.78 -1.88 8.89
C ILE A 101 13.41 -1.65 8.29
N ARG A 102 12.37 -2.06 9.04
CA ARG A 102 10.97 -1.80 8.75
C ARG A 102 10.31 -1.07 9.92
N ARG A 103 9.74 0.11 9.66
CA ARG A 103 9.05 0.92 10.69
C ARG A 103 9.91 1.16 11.95
N GLY A 104 11.20 1.43 11.75
CA GLY A 104 12.17 1.73 12.81
C GLY A 104 12.68 0.53 13.61
N LYS A 105 12.29 -0.70 13.26
CA LYS A 105 12.81 -1.94 13.87
C LYS A 105 13.55 -2.79 12.82
N PRO A 106 14.49 -3.66 13.24
CA PRO A 106 15.09 -4.63 12.32
C PRO A 106 14.02 -5.49 11.64
N CYS A 107 14.22 -5.83 10.35
CA CYS A 107 13.31 -6.71 9.62
C CYS A 107 13.27 -8.11 10.26
N MET A 108 12.11 -8.79 10.16
CA MET A 108 11.87 -10.07 10.85
C MET A 108 12.88 -11.16 10.46
N HIS A 109 13.30 -11.21 9.18
CA HIS A 109 14.29 -12.22 8.73
C HIS A 109 15.68 -12.05 9.39
N LEU A 110 15.99 -10.87 9.93
CA LEU A 110 17.23 -10.62 10.68
C LEU A 110 17.11 -11.03 12.14
N THR A 111 15.92 -10.95 12.74
CA THR A 111 15.70 -11.28 14.16
C THR A 111 15.32 -12.73 14.40
N GLU A 112 14.44 -13.28 13.54
CA GLU A 112 13.92 -14.65 13.68
C GLU A 112 14.57 -15.65 12.69
N GLY A 113 15.32 -15.14 11.72
CA GLY A 113 15.85 -15.91 10.60
C GLY A 113 14.87 -16.07 9.45
N THR A 114 15.40 -16.20 8.24
CA THR A 114 14.62 -16.23 6.99
C THR A 114 13.51 -17.30 6.99
N GLY A 115 13.80 -18.51 7.51
CA GLY A 115 12.81 -19.59 7.51
C GLY A 115 11.56 -19.29 8.34
N LEU A 116 11.73 -18.75 9.56
CA LEU A 116 10.58 -18.35 10.39
C LEU A 116 9.89 -17.12 9.86
N ALA A 117 10.63 -16.15 9.29
CA ALA A 117 10.02 -14.99 8.65
C ALA A 117 9.11 -15.37 7.48
N ILE A 118 9.55 -16.29 6.59
CA ILE A 118 8.70 -16.85 5.52
C ILE A 118 7.44 -17.47 6.12
N ASN A 119 7.60 -18.33 7.15
CA ASN A 119 6.47 -19.01 7.77
C ASN A 119 5.48 -18.03 8.45
N CYS A 120 5.95 -16.96 9.07
CA CYS A 120 5.11 -15.88 9.59
C CYS A 120 4.34 -15.15 8.48
N GLY A 121 5.00 -14.87 7.36
CA GLY A 121 4.36 -14.28 6.17
C GLY A 121 3.26 -15.19 5.59
N ASP A 122 3.54 -16.48 5.47
CA ASP A 122 2.58 -17.48 4.97
C ASP A 122 1.35 -17.59 5.90
N LEU A 123 1.57 -17.57 7.23
CA LEU A 123 0.46 -17.51 8.17
C LEU A 123 -0.37 -16.24 7.99
N ALA A 124 0.28 -15.09 7.88
CA ALA A 124 -0.43 -13.82 7.68
C ALA A 124 -1.29 -13.86 6.40
N LEU A 125 -0.76 -14.38 5.28
CA LEU A 125 -1.53 -14.57 4.04
C LEU A 125 -2.68 -15.55 4.21
N THR A 126 -2.50 -16.64 4.96
CA THR A 126 -3.55 -17.60 5.25
C THR A 126 -4.66 -17.01 6.11
N MET A 127 -4.29 -16.11 7.05
CA MET A 127 -5.25 -15.43 7.92
C MET A 127 -6.19 -14.48 7.15
N VAL A 128 -5.80 -14.02 5.95
CA VAL A 128 -6.71 -13.24 5.08
C VAL A 128 -8.05 -13.96 4.86
N THR A 129 -7.98 -15.20 4.41
CA THR A 129 -9.18 -16.00 4.16
C THR A 129 -9.87 -16.41 5.46
N LYS A 130 -9.07 -16.89 6.43
CA LYS A 130 -9.59 -17.40 7.71
C LYS A 130 -10.38 -16.32 8.46
N THR A 131 -9.90 -15.09 8.52
CA THR A 131 -10.55 -14.00 9.25
C THR A 131 -11.96 -13.71 8.75
N VAL A 132 -12.19 -13.74 7.44
CA VAL A 132 -13.52 -13.52 6.85
C VAL A 132 -14.41 -14.75 7.02
N LEU A 133 -13.86 -15.97 6.84
CA LEU A 133 -14.63 -17.22 7.01
C LEU A 133 -15.16 -17.39 8.43
N ASP A 134 -14.34 -17.06 9.40
CA ASP A 134 -14.67 -17.27 10.82
C ASP A 134 -15.56 -16.14 11.40
N ASP A 135 -15.82 -15.07 10.67
CA ASP A 135 -16.72 -13.99 11.15
C ASP A 135 -18.17 -14.49 11.21
N PRO A 136 -18.74 -14.63 12.41
CA PRO A 136 -20.11 -15.13 12.55
C PRO A 136 -21.18 -14.09 12.18
N THR A 137 -20.79 -12.83 11.95
CA THR A 137 -21.72 -11.74 11.67
C THR A 137 -22.00 -11.57 10.18
N LEU A 138 -21.16 -12.14 9.32
CA LEU A 138 -21.31 -12.06 7.87
C LEU A 138 -22.10 -13.28 7.32
N GLU A 139 -23.08 -12.98 6.47
CA GLU A 139 -23.82 -14.02 5.72
C GLU A 139 -22.91 -14.69 4.69
N SER A 140 -23.22 -15.93 4.31
CA SER A 140 -22.36 -16.77 3.47
C SER A 140 -22.12 -16.17 2.07
N ASP A 141 -23.10 -15.54 1.47
CA ASP A 141 -22.99 -14.88 0.17
C ASP A 141 -22.10 -13.63 0.23
N VAL A 142 -22.20 -12.83 1.32
CA VAL A 142 -21.33 -11.70 1.59
C VAL A 142 -19.89 -12.17 1.76
N LYS A 143 -19.66 -13.23 2.55
CA LYS A 143 -18.32 -13.84 2.71
C LYS A 143 -17.73 -14.24 1.37
N LEU A 144 -18.50 -14.92 0.51
CA LEU A 144 -18.01 -15.35 -0.81
C LEU A 144 -17.64 -14.16 -1.69
N ARG A 145 -18.44 -13.09 -1.72
CA ARG A 145 -18.12 -11.87 -2.46
C ARG A 145 -16.85 -11.21 -1.94
N VAL A 146 -16.72 -11.03 -0.64
CA VAL A 146 -15.52 -10.44 -0.01
C VAL A 146 -14.28 -11.29 -0.25
N LEU A 147 -14.38 -12.61 -0.15
CA LEU A 147 -13.26 -13.53 -0.42
C LEU A 147 -12.84 -13.50 -1.89
N HIS A 148 -13.78 -13.32 -2.82
CA HIS A 148 -13.46 -13.13 -4.23
C HIS A 148 -12.61 -11.85 -4.43
N GLU A 149 -13.03 -10.73 -3.82
CA GLU A 149 -12.27 -9.47 -3.86
C GLU A 149 -10.86 -9.61 -3.28
N LEU A 150 -10.75 -10.23 -2.10
CA LEU A 150 -9.47 -10.44 -1.43
C LEU A 150 -8.56 -11.37 -2.23
N THR A 151 -9.11 -12.42 -2.84
CA THR A 151 -8.34 -13.36 -3.66
C THR A 151 -7.81 -12.67 -4.92
N GLU A 152 -8.65 -11.92 -5.61
CA GLU A 152 -8.25 -11.15 -6.79
C GLU A 152 -7.16 -10.12 -6.43
N MET A 153 -7.31 -9.40 -5.33
CA MET A 153 -6.29 -8.50 -4.80
C MET A 153 -4.95 -9.22 -4.58
N ILE A 154 -4.95 -10.40 -3.97
CA ILE A 154 -3.72 -11.15 -3.70
C ILE A 154 -3.05 -11.54 -5.02
N VAL A 155 -3.81 -12.08 -5.98
CA VAL A 155 -3.28 -12.46 -7.30
C VAL A 155 -2.66 -11.25 -7.99
N ARG A 156 -3.39 -10.12 -8.10
CA ARG A 156 -2.88 -8.89 -8.74
C ARG A 156 -1.64 -8.36 -8.06
N THR A 157 -1.62 -8.33 -6.73
CA THR A 157 -0.44 -7.82 -6.01
C THR A 157 0.79 -8.71 -6.23
N ILE A 158 0.63 -10.04 -6.29
CA ILE A 158 1.73 -10.96 -6.62
C ILE A 158 2.20 -10.77 -8.05
N GLU A 159 1.29 -10.58 -9.02
CA GLU A 159 1.65 -10.28 -10.42
C GLU A 159 2.45 -8.99 -10.53
N GLY A 160 2.01 -7.90 -9.86
CA GLY A 160 2.72 -6.63 -9.85
C GLY A 160 4.10 -6.73 -9.20
N GLN A 161 4.22 -7.45 -8.08
CA GLN A 161 5.50 -7.71 -7.43
C GLN A 161 6.45 -8.52 -8.32
N ALA A 162 5.92 -9.49 -9.08
CA ALA A 162 6.71 -10.28 -10.01
C ALA A 162 7.27 -9.43 -11.17
N LEU A 163 6.50 -8.45 -11.67
CA LEU A 163 6.97 -7.49 -12.68
C LEU A 163 8.11 -6.62 -12.11
N ASP A 164 7.91 -6.02 -10.94
CA ASP A 164 8.88 -5.14 -10.29
C ASP A 164 10.23 -5.86 -10.05
N LEU A 165 10.21 -7.02 -9.42
CA LEU A 165 11.39 -7.83 -9.18
C LEU A 165 12.01 -8.38 -10.49
N GLY A 166 11.17 -8.80 -11.43
CA GLY A 166 11.60 -9.39 -12.70
C GLY A 166 12.33 -8.39 -13.58
N TRP A 167 11.87 -7.16 -13.67
CA TRP A 167 12.53 -6.11 -14.45
C TRP A 167 13.91 -5.75 -13.92
N VAL A 168 14.05 -5.70 -12.59
CA VAL A 168 15.36 -5.47 -11.95
C VAL A 168 16.30 -6.65 -12.22
N ARG A 169 15.86 -7.89 -11.98
CA ARG A 169 16.65 -9.11 -12.19
C ARG A 169 17.16 -9.23 -13.63
N ASP A 170 16.31 -8.94 -14.61
CA ASP A 170 16.64 -9.11 -16.03
C ASP A 170 17.28 -7.86 -16.66
N GLY A 171 17.51 -6.80 -15.86
CA GLY A 171 18.12 -5.54 -16.34
C GLY A 171 17.28 -4.86 -17.42
N ARG A 172 15.93 -4.92 -17.31
CA ARG A 172 15.01 -4.30 -18.27
C ARG A 172 14.96 -2.80 -18.04
N PHE A 173 15.32 -2.03 -19.07
CA PHE A 173 15.21 -0.54 -19.10
C PHE A 173 14.31 -0.03 -20.24
N ASP A 174 13.75 -0.95 -21.02
CA ASP A 174 12.80 -0.72 -22.11
C ASP A 174 11.33 -0.65 -21.63
N ILE A 175 11.12 -0.38 -20.35
CA ILE A 175 9.79 -0.26 -19.72
C ILE A 175 9.15 1.06 -20.11
N SER A 176 7.92 0.99 -20.63
CA SER A 176 7.12 2.17 -20.93
C SER A 176 6.39 2.72 -19.70
N VAL A 177 5.86 3.94 -19.80
CA VAL A 177 4.98 4.51 -18.77
C VAL A 177 3.75 3.61 -18.53
N ASP A 178 3.15 3.05 -19.59
CA ASP A 178 1.98 2.17 -19.46
C ASP A 178 2.35 0.87 -18.72
N ASP A 179 3.52 0.29 -18.98
CA ASP A 179 4.00 -0.89 -18.23
C ASP A 179 4.19 -0.57 -16.73
N TYR A 180 4.79 0.59 -16.41
CA TYR A 180 4.89 1.02 -15.01
C TYR A 180 3.51 1.18 -14.36
N LEU A 181 2.57 1.83 -15.04
CA LEU A 181 1.23 2.06 -14.51
C LEU A 181 0.48 0.73 -14.27
N ASP A 182 0.65 -0.25 -15.15
CA ASP A 182 0.08 -1.58 -14.97
C ASP A 182 0.71 -2.28 -13.76
N MET A 183 2.04 -2.30 -13.66
CA MET A 183 2.76 -2.87 -12.52
C MET A 183 2.35 -2.20 -11.20
N ALA A 184 2.34 -0.87 -11.13
CA ALA A 184 2.00 -0.12 -9.91
C ALA A 184 0.52 -0.27 -9.52
N THR A 185 -0.38 -0.39 -10.51
CA THR A 185 -1.79 -0.71 -10.28
C THR A 185 -1.91 -2.08 -9.63
N HIS A 186 -1.26 -3.09 -10.18
CA HIS A 186 -1.27 -4.44 -9.65
C HIS A 186 -0.59 -4.52 -8.28
N LYS A 187 0.63 -4.05 -8.15
CA LYS A 187 1.43 -4.15 -6.93
C LYS A 187 0.82 -3.39 -5.76
N THR A 188 0.19 -2.21 -6.01
CA THR A 188 -0.19 -1.30 -4.92
C THR A 188 -1.65 -0.89 -4.94
N ALA A 189 -2.23 -0.48 -6.08
CA ALA A 189 -3.54 0.18 -6.08
C ALA A 189 -4.67 -0.77 -5.64
N TYR A 190 -4.61 -2.05 -5.99
CA TYR A 190 -5.59 -3.04 -5.55
C TYR A 190 -5.64 -3.14 -4.03
N TYR A 191 -4.51 -3.45 -3.35
CA TYR A 191 -4.55 -3.69 -1.91
C TYR A 191 -4.59 -2.42 -1.06
N SER A 192 -4.17 -1.27 -1.63
CA SER A 192 -4.13 0.00 -0.90
C SER A 192 -5.40 0.81 -0.99
N GLY A 193 -6.22 0.57 -2.01
CA GLY A 193 -7.42 1.38 -2.25
C GLY A 193 -8.61 0.58 -2.74
N ALA A 194 -8.50 -0.07 -3.92
CA ALA A 194 -9.64 -0.70 -4.58
C ALA A 194 -10.35 -1.76 -3.73
N THR A 195 -9.62 -2.76 -3.30
CA THR A 195 -10.19 -3.88 -2.53
C THR A 195 -10.66 -3.47 -1.13
N PRO A 196 -9.93 -2.65 -0.34
CA PRO A 196 -10.47 -2.13 0.91
C PRO A 196 -11.83 -1.47 0.76
N LEU A 197 -11.98 -0.61 -0.24
CA LEU A 197 -13.23 0.12 -0.46
C LEU A 197 -14.35 -0.79 -0.98
N ALA A 198 -14.04 -1.67 -1.94
CA ALA A 198 -15.02 -2.62 -2.48
C ALA A 198 -15.51 -3.61 -1.42
N ALA A 199 -14.59 -4.21 -0.63
CA ALA A 199 -14.94 -5.15 0.42
C ALA A 199 -15.82 -4.50 1.50
N GLY A 200 -15.46 -3.29 1.93
CA GLY A 200 -16.28 -2.53 2.87
C GLY A 200 -17.67 -2.23 2.32
N ALA A 201 -17.77 -1.78 1.06
CA ALA A 201 -19.05 -1.51 0.42
C ALA A 201 -19.92 -2.78 0.25
N ILE A 202 -19.31 -3.92 -0.09
CA ILE A 202 -20.03 -5.22 -0.14
C ILE A 202 -20.63 -5.56 1.22
N ILE A 203 -19.86 -5.43 2.28
CA ILE A 203 -20.32 -5.74 3.65
C ILE A 203 -21.37 -4.74 4.10
N GLY A 204 -21.25 -3.47 3.72
CA GLY A 204 -22.24 -2.43 4.02
C GLY A 204 -23.57 -2.58 3.26
N GLY A 205 -23.68 -3.54 2.33
CA GLY A 205 -24.86 -3.76 1.52
C GLY A 205 -25.01 -2.79 0.34
N GLY A 206 -23.89 -2.25 -0.14
CA GLY A 206 -23.85 -1.34 -1.28
C GLY A 206 -24.39 -1.96 -2.57
N SER A 207 -24.98 -1.11 -3.42
CA SER A 207 -25.34 -1.49 -4.79
C SER A 207 -24.09 -1.77 -5.64
N ASP A 208 -24.24 -2.50 -6.72
CA ASP A 208 -23.11 -2.75 -7.63
C ASP A 208 -22.52 -1.43 -8.17
N GLU A 209 -23.34 -0.41 -8.42
CA GLU A 209 -22.89 0.93 -8.80
C GLU A 209 -22.02 1.57 -7.73
N GLN A 210 -22.42 1.52 -6.45
CA GLN A 210 -21.64 2.05 -5.33
C GLN A 210 -20.32 1.29 -5.15
N ILE A 211 -20.35 -0.03 -5.27
CA ILE A 211 -19.16 -0.88 -5.14
C ILE A 211 -18.16 -0.55 -6.25
N GLU A 212 -18.60 -0.47 -7.52
CA GLU A 212 -17.71 -0.16 -8.65
C GLU A 212 -17.16 1.26 -8.60
N ALA A 213 -17.97 2.24 -8.19
CA ALA A 213 -17.52 3.61 -8.01
C ALA A 213 -16.43 3.73 -6.92
N LEU A 214 -16.64 3.06 -5.77
CA LEU A 214 -15.65 3.03 -4.69
C LEU A 214 -14.40 2.23 -5.08
N ARG A 215 -14.54 1.15 -5.86
CA ARG A 215 -13.41 0.43 -6.46
C ARG A 215 -12.59 1.33 -7.38
N ALA A 216 -13.23 2.04 -8.31
CA ALA A 216 -12.58 2.96 -9.23
C ALA A 216 -11.89 4.11 -8.49
N PHE A 217 -12.56 4.69 -7.50
CA PHE A 217 -11.96 5.68 -6.61
C PHE A 217 -10.70 5.12 -5.94
N GLY A 218 -10.76 3.89 -5.41
CA GLY A 218 -9.66 3.20 -4.76
C GLY A 218 -8.49 2.89 -5.68
N LEU A 219 -8.75 2.48 -6.92
CA LEU A 219 -7.69 2.25 -7.93
C LEU A 219 -6.92 3.53 -8.21
N HIS A 220 -7.62 4.62 -8.48
CA HIS A 220 -6.98 5.90 -8.78
C HIS A 220 -6.21 6.48 -7.58
N THR A 221 -6.80 6.46 -6.39
CA THR A 221 -6.12 6.95 -5.18
C THR A 221 -4.96 6.06 -4.77
N GLY A 222 -5.06 4.75 -4.93
CA GLY A 222 -3.99 3.79 -4.64
C GLY A 222 -2.79 3.95 -5.57
N LEU A 223 -3.03 4.20 -6.87
CA LEU A 223 -1.97 4.47 -7.83
C LEU A 223 -1.33 5.84 -7.59
N ALA A 224 -2.12 6.89 -7.31
CA ALA A 224 -1.61 8.20 -6.93
C ALA A 224 -0.74 8.12 -5.66
N PHE A 225 -1.15 7.31 -4.68
CA PHE A 225 -0.41 7.05 -3.46
C PHE A 225 0.95 6.40 -3.75
N GLN A 226 1.04 5.41 -4.67
CA GLN A 226 2.31 4.78 -5.04
C GLN A 226 3.25 5.79 -5.70
N ILE A 227 2.76 6.55 -6.69
CA ILE A 227 3.58 7.59 -7.36
C ILE A 227 4.09 8.61 -6.34
N GLN A 228 3.28 8.97 -5.36
CA GLN A 228 3.67 9.91 -4.31
C GLN A 228 4.69 9.30 -3.34
N ASP A 229 4.60 8.01 -3.00
CA ASP A 229 5.61 7.32 -2.18
C ASP A 229 6.96 7.25 -2.93
N ASP A 230 6.97 6.99 -4.25
CA ASP A 230 8.17 7.02 -5.09
C ASP A 230 8.80 8.44 -5.11
N LEU A 231 7.99 9.49 -5.24
CA LEU A 231 8.45 10.87 -5.17
C LEU A 231 9.05 11.22 -3.80
N LEU A 232 8.41 10.77 -2.70
CA LEU A 232 8.92 10.99 -1.34
C LEU A 232 10.26 10.27 -1.10
N ASN A 233 10.47 9.09 -1.70
CA ASN A 233 11.74 8.39 -1.67
C ASN A 233 12.87 9.24 -2.31
N LEU A 234 12.57 9.91 -3.42
CA LEU A 234 13.55 10.67 -4.20
C LEU A 234 13.87 12.06 -3.61
N ILE A 235 12.85 12.84 -3.27
CA ILE A 235 12.97 14.29 -2.96
C ILE A 235 12.50 14.64 -1.54
N GLY A 236 12.01 13.67 -0.77
CA GLY A 236 11.69 13.84 0.65
C GLY A 236 12.92 14.21 1.48
N THR A 237 12.72 14.63 2.74
CA THR A 237 13.85 14.79 3.66
C THR A 237 14.28 13.44 4.22
N LYS A 238 15.57 13.27 4.54
CA LYS A 238 16.12 12.05 5.12
C LYS A 238 15.41 11.64 6.42
N GLU A 239 14.91 12.63 7.16
CA GLU A 239 14.13 12.45 8.38
C GLU A 239 12.69 11.98 8.10
N ALA A 240 12.09 12.44 6.99
CA ALA A 240 10.73 12.06 6.59
C ALA A 240 10.70 10.66 5.95
N ALA A 241 11.75 10.29 5.23
CA ALA A 241 11.89 9.01 4.53
C ALA A 241 12.25 7.83 5.46
N ASN A 242 12.50 8.06 6.76
CA ASN A 242 12.73 7.00 7.78
C ASN A 242 13.71 5.89 7.36
N LYS A 243 14.76 6.18 6.63
CA LYS A 243 15.83 5.34 6.04
C LYS A 243 15.67 4.93 4.57
N ASP A 244 14.51 5.06 3.96
CA ASP A 244 14.29 4.66 2.57
C ASP A 244 14.67 5.79 1.58
N PHE A 245 15.45 6.77 2.02
CA PHE A 245 15.83 7.91 1.19
C PHE A 245 16.71 7.47 0.01
N ARG A 246 16.17 7.60 -1.19
CA ARG A 246 16.79 7.25 -2.48
C ARG A 246 17.12 5.77 -2.65
N THR A 247 16.52 4.89 -1.87
CA THR A 247 16.71 3.43 -2.00
C THR A 247 16.20 2.91 -3.34
N ASP A 248 15.16 3.52 -3.92
CA ASP A 248 14.66 3.14 -5.24
C ASP A 248 15.73 3.27 -6.34
N ILE A 249 16.65 4.27 -6.23
CA ILE A 249 17.78 4.40 -7.14
C ILE A 249 18.79 3.28 -6.90
N THR A 250 19.13 2.99 -5.63
CA THR A 250 20.08 1.92 -5.27
C THR A 250 19.57 0.55 -5.70
N GLU A 251 18.28 0.29 -5.51
CA GLU A 251 17.61 -0.96 -5.89
C GLU A 251 17.33 -1.03 -7.41
N GLY A 252 17.57 0.07 -8.14
CA GLY A 252 17.34 0.14 -9.57
C GLY A 252 15.87 0.00 -9.97
N LYS A 253 14.94 0.49 -9.14
CA LYS A 253 13.49 0.38 -9.41
C LYS A 253 13.06 1.21 -10.62
N ARG A 254 12.11 0.68 -11.39
CA ARG A 254 11.50 1.34 -12.56
C ARG A 254 10.31 2.17 -12.10
N THR A 255 10.58 3.21 -11.27
CA THR A 255 9.53 4.17 -10.86
C THR A 255 9.07 5.01 -12.04
N LEU A 256 7.91 5.68 -11.94
CA LEU A 256 7.41 6.57 -12.99
C LEU A 256 8.44 7.65 -13.37
N VAL A 257 9.13 8.18 -12.37
CA VAL A 257 10.20 9.18 -12.57
C VAL A 257 11.36 8.58 -13.37
N ALA A 258 11.80 7.37 -13.01
CA ALA A 258 12.90 6.69 -13.70
C ALA A 258 12.52 6.33 -15.15
N VAL A 259 11.35 5.76 -15.37
CA VAL A 259 10.84 5.38 -16.71
C VAL A 259 10.70 6.62 -17.60
N HIS A 260 10.17 7.73 -17.08
CA HIS A 260 10.07 8.96 -17.86
C HIS A 260 11.44 9.52 -18.19
N ALA A 261 12.40 9.53 -17.26
CA ALA A 261 13.77 10.00 -17.51
C ALA A 261 14.51 9.16 -18.55
N LEU A 262 14.33 7.81 -18.52
CA LEU A 262 14.90 6.87 -19.50
C LEU A 262 14.38 7.11 -20.92
N SER A 263 13.24 7.76 -21.11
CA SER A 263 12.72 8.11 -22.42
C SER A 263 13.44 9.31 -23.07
N ASP A 264 14.27 10.04 -22.32
CA ASP A 264 15.06 11.15 -22.83
C ASP A 264 16.42 10.65 -23.35
N GLU A 265 16.60 10.65 -24.68
CA GLU A 265 17.82 10.15 -25.34
C GLU A 265 19.11 10.81 -24.83
N ARG A 266 19.06 12.02 -24.27
CA ARG A 266 20.24 12.73 -23.76
C ARG A 266 20.82 12.09 -22.51
N TYR A 267 19.98 11.46 -21.70
CA TYR A 267 20.33 10.96 -20.38
C TYR A 267 20.13 9.45 -20.23
N HIS A 268 19.59 8.77 -21.24
CA HIS A 268 19.26 7.35 -21.20
C HIS A 268 20.42 6.49 -20.67
N ASP A 269 21.58 6.57 -21.34
CA ASP A 269 22.74 5.74 -21.00
C ASP A 269 23.30 6.07 -19.60
N GLU A 270 23.26 7.35 -19.20
CA GLU A 270 23.77 7.77 -17.89
C GLU A 270 22.86 7.29 -16.77
N ILE A 271 21.52 7.45 -16.91
CA ILE A 271 20.59 7.01 -15.86
C ILE A 271 20.49 5.49 -15.78
N GLU A 272 20.55 4.77 -16.92
CA GLU A 272 20.65 3.31 -16.96
C GLU A 272 21.90 2.83 -16.21
N ALA A 273 23.06 3.43 -16.46
CA ALA A 273 24.29 3.08 -15.76
C ALA A 273 24.19 3.30 -14.25
N ILE A 274 23.55 4.38 -13.77
CA ILE A 274 23.36 4.62 -12.34
C ILE A 274 22.41 3.59 -11.73
N LEU A 275 21.24 3.37 -12.34
CA LEU A 275 20.21 2.46 -11.82
C LEU A 275 20.66 1.00 -11.82
N SER A 276 21.54 0.60 -12.76
CA SER A 276 22.07 -0.77 -12.83
C SER A 276 23.24 -1.04 -11.88
N SER A 277 23.85 0.02 -11.32
CA SER A 277 25.09 -0.08 -10.53
C SER A 277 24.85 -0.56 -9.08
N GLY A 278 23.63 -0.44 -8.55
CA GLY A 278 23.34 -0.68 -7.13
C GLY A 278 24.06 0.33 -6.22
N THR A 279 24.27 1.55 -6.68
CA THR A 279 25.12 2.54 -6.00
C THR A 279 24.53 3.02 -4.69
N GLU A 280 25.39 3.18 -3.68
CA GLU A 280 25.12 3.91 -2.44
C GLU A 280 25.94 5.24 -2.38
N ASP A 281 26.71 5.53 -3.44
CA ASP A 281 27.52 6.77 -3.50
C ASP A 281 26.61 8.01 -3.55
N PRO A 282 26.70 8.90 -2.53
CA PRO A 282 25.87 10.10 -2.48
C PRO A 282 25.98 11.00 -3.72
N ALA A 283 27.14 11.01 -4.39
CA ALA A 283 27.32 11.82 -5.58
C ALA A 283 26.55 11.24 -6.78
N GLN A 284 26.53 9.92 -6.96
CA GLN A 284 25.77 9.26 -8.01
C GLN A 284 24.25 9.35 -7.73
N LEU A 285 23.83 9.17 -6.48
CA LEU A 285 22.43 9.36 -6.08
C LEU A 285 21.96 10.81 -6.32
N ALA A 286 22.81 11.80 -6.03
CA ALA A 286 22.51 13.20 -6.31
C ALA A 286 22.40 13.43 -7.82
N ARG A 287 23.32 12.87 -8.62
CA ARG A 287 23.32 13.01 -10.07
C ARG A 287 22.05 12.41 -10.71
N ALA A 288 21.57 11.28 -10.25
CA ALA A 288 20.30 10.72 -10.71
C ALA A 288 19.13 11.69 -10.47
N VAL A 289 19.06 12.30 -9.27
CA VAL A 289 18.03 13.31 -8.95
C VAL A 289 18.15 14.56 -9.83
N GLU A 290 19.38 15.03 -10.13
CA GLU A 290 19.59 16.12 -11.08
C GLU A 290 19.04 15.77 -12.47
N ILE A 291 19.32 14.57 -12.98
CA ILE A 291 18.78 14.10 -14.26
C ILE A 291 17.25 14.08 -14.23
N PHE A 292 16.64 13.58 -13.15
CA PHE A 292 15.19 13.57 -13.00
C PHE A 292 14.59 14.98 -12.98
N GLN A 293 15.31 15.98 -12.48
CA GLN A 293 14.90 17.39 -12.55
C GLN A 293 15.09 17.96 -13.96
N GLU A 294 16.24 17.72 -14.60
CA GLU A 294 16.58 18.23 -15.93
C GLU A 294 15.67 17.67 -17.04
N THR A 295 15.18 16.45 -16.87
CA THR A 295 14.20 15.80 -17.76
C THR A 295 12.76 16.17 -17.46
N GLY A 296 12.50 16.91 -16.36
CA GLY A 296 11.14 17.23 -15.90
C GLY A 296 10.36 16.02 -15.37
N SER A 297 11.03 14.89 -15.08
CA SER A 297 10.39 13.63 -14.71
C SER A 297 9.70 13.69 -13.35
N ILE A 298 10.24 14.50 -12.43
CA ILE A 298 9.63 14.73 -11.11
C ILE A 298 8.30 15.47 -11.26
N ASP A 299 8.27 16.55 -12.04
CA ASP A 299 7.05 17.34 -12.30
C ASP A 299 6.01 16.52 -13.07
N TYR A 300 6.47 15.68 -14.02
CA TYR A 300 5.62 14.74 -14.74
C TYR A 300 4.90 13.78 -13.79
N ALA A 301 5.64 13.10 -12.92
CA ALA A 301 5.07 12.16 -11.96
C ALA A 301 4.12 12.85 -10.97
N HIS A 302 4.47 14.04 -10.47
CA HIS A 302 3.61 14.81 -9.60
C HIS A 302 2.30 15.21 -10.29
N THR A 303 2.37 15.72 -11.54
CA THR A 303 1.18 16.06 -12.32
C THR A 303 0.29 14.84 -12.57
N TYR A 304 0.91 13.69 -12.86
CA TYR A 304 0.18 12.44 -13.06
C TYR A 304 -0.59 12.01 -11.80
N ALA A 305 0.02 12.13 -10.62
CA ALA A 305 -0.64 11.83 -9.35
C ALA A 305 -1.84 12.77 -9.07
N LEU A 306 -1.72 14.07 -9.42
CA LEU A 306 -2.83 15.02 -9.33
C LEU A 306 -3.98 14.68 -10.28
N ASP A 307 -3.69 14.28 -11.52
CA ASP A 307 -4.70 13.86 -12.49
C ASP A 307 -5.45 12.61 -12.02
N LEU A 308 -4.74 11.64 -11.43
CA LEU A 308 -5.35 10.45 -10.81
C LEU A 308 -6.27 10.85 -9.65
N THR A 309 -5.87 11.80 -8.83
CA THR A 309 -6.70 12.33 -7.74
C THR A 309 -7.99 12.95 -8.26
N ALA A 310 -7.91 13.71 -9.35
CA ALA A 310 -9.09 14.28 -10.00
C ALA A 310 -10.03 13.20 -10.56
N LYS A 311 -9.47 12.16 -11.21
CA LYS A 311 -10.23 10.98 -11.69
C LYS A 311 -10.90 10.22 -10.55
N ALA A 312 -10.19 10.06 -9.42
CA ALA A 312 -10.77 9.43 -8.23
C ALA A 312 -12.00 10.19 -7.73
N LYS A 313 -11.88 11.49 -7.54
CA LYS A 313 -13.01 12.33 -7.08
C LYS A 313 -14.21 12.27 -8.03
N ALA A 314 -13.96 12.30 -9.34
CA ALA A 314 -15.01 12.16 -10.34
C ALA A 314 -15.72 10.80 -10.28
N ALA A 315 -15.01 9.72 -9.94
CA ALA A 315 -15.60 8.37 -9.87
C ALA A 315 -16.73 8.25 -8.82
N ILE A 316 -16.74 9.09 -7.80
CA ILE A 316 -17.76 9.05 -6.74
C ILE A 316 -18.69 10.29 -6.76
N GLU A 317 -18.57 11.19 -7.74
CA GLU A 317 -19.30 12.47 -7.75
C GLU A 317 -20.81 12.28 -7.79
N ASP A 318 -21.31 11.44 -8.67
CA ASP A 318 -22.75 11.25 -8.92
C ASP A 318 -23.34 10.02 -8.20
N VAL A 319 -22.53 9.28 -7.43
CA VAL A 319 -22.95 8.06 -6.74
C VAL A 319 -23.57 8.39 -5.39
N SER A 320 -24.68 7.74 -5.04
CA SER A 320 -25.34 7.97 -3.73
C SER A 320 -24.51 7.37 -2.60
N LEU A 321 -23.80 8.21 -1.84
CA LEU A 321 -23.01 7.83 -0.65
C LEU A 321 -23.42 8.69 0.54
N ASP A 322 -23.17 8.20 1.76
CA ASP A 322 -23.27 9.02 2.96
C ASP A 322 -22.46 10.32 2.79
N PRO A 323 -23.06 11.51 3.05
CA PRO A 323 -22.38 12.78 2.79
C PRO A 323 -21.08 12.97 3.58
N HIS A 324 -21.03 12.50 4.83
CA HIS A 324 -19.83 12.63 5.67
C HIS A 324 -18.73 11.67 5.20
N ALA A 325 -19.08 10.43 4.87
CA ALA A 325 -18.12 9.48 4.31
C ALA A 325 -17.55 9.97 2.96
N ARG A 326 -18.39 10.56 2.10
CA ARG A 326 -17.94 11.21 0.86
C ARG A 326 -16.91 12.32 1.12
N GLU A 327 -17.19 13.23 2.08
CA GLU A 327 -16.25 14.29 2.47
C GLU A 327 -14.90 13.71 2.90
N LEU A 328 -14.93 12.64 3.70
CA LEU A 328 -13.71 11.94 4.15
C LEU A 328 -12.93 11.32 2.98
N PHE A 329 -13.61 10.71 2.01
CA PHE A 329 -12.93 10.17 0.81
C PHE A 329 -12.31 11.28 -0.03
N LEU A 330 -13.00 12.38 -0.27
CA LEU A 330 -12.44 13.52 -0.99
C LEU A 330 -11.21 14.08 -0.28
N SER A 331 -11.27 14.23 1.05
CA SER A 331 -10.14 14.65 1.87
C SER A 331 -8.98 13.65 1.87
N MET A 332 -9.26 12.33 1.80
CA MET A 332 -8.25 11.29 1.67
C MET A 332 -7.50 11.40 0.33
N ALA A 333 -8.22 11.61 -0.75
CA ALA A 333 -7.63 11.74 -2.09
C ALA A 333 -6.62 12.90 -2.13
N ASP A 334 -6.95 14.05 -1.53
CA ASP A 334 -6.02 15.18 -1.40
C ASP A 334 -4.82 14.84 -0.50
N PHE A 335 -5.10 14.25 0.67
CA PHE A 335 -4.04 13.88 1.62
C PHE A 335 -2.99 12.95 1.02
N PHE A 336 -3.36 12.05 0.11
CA PHE A 336 -2.41 11.10 -0.47
C PHE A 336 -1.39 11.75 -1.41
N VAL A 337 -1.72 12.88 -2.04
CA VAL A 337 -0.82 13.60 -2.98
C VAL A 337 -0.18 14.85 -2.38
N GLU A 338 -0.69 15.39 -1.27
CA GLU A 338 -0.17 16.64 -0.65
C GLU A 338 1.03 16.41 0.28
N ARG A 339 1.53 15.18 0.43
CA ARG A 339 2.61 14.83 1.37
C ARG A 339 3.97 15.45 1.07
N LEU A 340 4.16 16.05 -0.09
CA LEU A 340 5.40 16.74 -0.48
C LEU A 340 5.48 18.21 0.00
N ASN A 341 4.39 18.76 0.57
CA ASN A 341 4.29 20.16 0.96
C ASN A 341 4.52 20.38 2.46
#